data_85ba89e113bc2aa15773bcfce88b11b8
#
_entry.id   85ba89e113bc2aa15773bcfce88b11b8
#
_cell.length_a   1.000
_cell.length_b   1.000
_cell.length_c   1.000
_cell.angle_alpha   90.00
_cell.angle_beta   90.00
_cell.angle_gamma   90.00
#
_symmetry.space_group_name_H-M   'P 1'
#
loop_
_entity.id
_entity.type
_entity.pdbx_description
1 polymer ?
#
loop_
_entity_poly.entity_id
_entity_poly.type
_entity_poly.pdbx_seq_one_letter_code
_entity_poly.pdbx_strand_id
1 'polypeptide(L)'
;MLKEGQVRIPAGCAISGFISRDGNRINGSEIVKSISYMHDRSNGLGGGFAGYGIYPEYKNHYAFHIFYDSNEVREKTEKFLDRHFDVINLSRIPIRRTPKITNEPLIWRYFVDPRPTKIASSQLDEKEYVARCVIKINNEINGAYVFSSGKNMGVFKAVGYPEDVGDFYRLDEYEGYAWTAHGRYPTNTPGWRRFRRE
;
A
#
# COMPACT_ATOMS: atom_id res chain seq x y z
N MET A 1 -23.52 -14.75 27.25
CA MET A 1 -23.92 -15.96 26.49
C MET A 1 -24.31 -15.54 25.09
N LEU A 2 -23.61 -15.98 24.07
CA LEU A 2 -24.00 -15.80 22.67
C LEU A 2 -25.22 -16.69 22.41
N LYS A 3 -26.28 -16.13 21.83
CA LYS A 3 -27.47 -16.93 21.46
C LYS A 3 -27.09 -17.86 20.30
N GLU A 4 -27.68 -19.07 20.34
CA GLU A 4 -27.57 -20.04 19.24
C GLU A 4 -27.96 -19.35 17.92
N GLY A 5 -27.08 -19.40 16.89
CA GLY A 5 -27.28 -18.71 15.62
C GLY A 5 -26.54 -17.36 15.47
N GLN A 6 -25.86 -16.87 16.49
CA GLN A 6 -24.96 -15.73 16.30
C GLN A 6 -23.70 -16.16 15.53
N VAL A 7 -23.50 -15.51 14.37
CA VAL A 7 -22.34 -15.75 13.51
C VAL A 7 -21.06 -15.58 14.34
N ARG A 8 -20.27 -16.63 14.46
CA ARG A 8 -18.92 -16.54 14.99
C ARG A 8 -18.17 -15.57 14.12
N ILE A 9 -17.65 -14.50 14.71
CA ILE A 9 -16.69 -13.65 14.02
C ILE A 9 -15.50 -14.54 13.66
N PRO A 10 -15.20 -14.75 12.36
CA PRO A 10 -14.14 -15.66 11.98
C PRO A 10 -12.82 -15.19 12.57
N ALA A 11 -12.14 -16.03 13.31
CA ALA A 11 -10.81 -15.78 13.82
C ALA A 11 -9.79 -16.33 12.81
N GLY A 12 -9.40 -15.50 11.84
CA GLY A 12 -8.38 -15.92 10.88
C GLY A 12 -8.18 -14.91 9.77
N CYS A 13 -6.98 -14.90 9.21
CA CYS A 13 -6.65 -14.11 8.03
C CYS A 13 -7.07 -14.85 6.75
N ALA A 14 -7.50 -14.12 5.74
CA ALA A 14 -7.64 -14.60 4.37
C ALA A 14 -6.42 -14.16 3.57
N ILE A 15 -5.80 -15.08 2.85
CA ILE A 15 -4.65 -14.80 1.97
C ILE A 15 -4.92 -15.45 0.62
N SER A 16 -4.68 -14.70 -0.44
CA SER A 16 -4.68 -15.21 -1.81
C SER A 16 -3.49 -14.65 -2.57
N GLY A 17 -3.04 -15.35 -3.59
CA GLY A 17 -1.96 -14.88 -4.43
C GLY A 17 -1.73 -15.78 -5.63
N PHE A 18 -1.16 -15.20 -6.68
CA PHE A 18 -0.70 -15.92 -7.85
C PHE A 18 0.53 -15.23 -8.47
N ILE A 19 1.25 -16.00 -9.26
CA ILE A 19 2.35 -15.53 -10.08
C ILE A 19 2.25 -16.14 -11.48
N SER A 20 2.41 -15.31 -12.51
CA SER A 20 2.50 -15.78 -13.90
C SER A 20 3.88 -16.40 -14.13
N ARG A 21 3.91 -17.64 -14.55
CA ARG A 21 5.16 -18.37 -14.87
C ARG A 21 5.82 -17.85 -16.16
N ASP A 22 5.01 -17.37 -17.09
CA ASP A 22 5.44 -16.91 -18.41
C ASP A 22 5.68 -15.39 -18.45
N GLY A 23 5.58 -14.71 -17.30
CA GLY A 23 5.73 -13.27 -17.19
C GLY A 23 4.55 -12.46 -17.78
N ASN A 24 3.47 -13.12 -18.20
CA ASN A 24 2.27 -12.45 -18.67
C ASN A 24 1.66 -11.60 -17.55
N ARG A 25 1.24 -10.40 -17.90
CA ARG A 25 0.58 -9.50 -16.95
C ARG A 25 -0.89 -9.85 -16.85
N ILE A 26 -1.37 -9.99 -15.63
CA ILE A 26 -2.73 -10.40 -15.29
C ILE A 26 -3.41 -9.21 -14.62
N ASN A 27 -4.65 -8.95 -15.02
CA ASN A 27 -5.43 -7.83 -14.49
C ASN A 27 -5.68 -7.98 -12.98
N GLY A 28 -5.63 -6.88 -12.24
CA GLY A 28 -5.82 -6.87 -10.79
C GLY A 28 -7.24 -7.25 -10.35
N SER A 29 -8.24 -7.25 -11.24
CA SER A 29 -9.57 -7.78 -10.94
C SER A 29 -9.55 -9.26 -10.56
N GLU A 30 -8.59 -10.04 -11.08
CA GLU A 30 -8.48 -11.47 -10.78
C GLU A 30 -8.06 -11.74 -9.34
N ILE A 31 -7.14 -10.94 -8.77
CA ILE A 31 -6.77 -11.08 -7.35
C ILE A 31 -7.90 -10.60 -6.44
N VAL A 32 -8.63 -9.55 -6.84
CA VAL A 32 -9.81 -9.07 -6.10
C VAL A 32 -10.87 -10.16 -6.08
N LYS A 33 -11.19 -10.77 -7.21
CA LYS A 33 -12.12 -11.89 -7.31
C LYS A 33 -11.65 -13.09 -6.49
N SER A 34 -10.36 -13.42 -6.54
CA SER A 34 -9.81 -14.55 -5.79
C SER A 34 -9.98 -14.38 -4.27
N ILE A 35 -9.69 -13.20 -3.73
CA ILE A 35 -9.82 -12.96 -2.28
C ILE A 35 -11.28 -12.83 -1.84
N SER A 36 -12.20 -12.39 -2.70
CA SER A 36 -13.62 -12.27 -2.37
C SER A 36 -14.28 -13.60 -2.03
N TYR A 37 -13.79 -14.73 -2.55
CA TYR A 37 -14.26 -16.05 -2.15
C TYR A 37 -13.97 -16.39 -0.68
N MET A 38 -13.12 -15.62 -0.03
CA MET A 38 -12.80 -15.74 1.39
C MET A 38 -13.43 -14.62 2.24
N HIS A 39 -14.48 -13.97 1.74
CA HIS A 39 -15.19 -12.89 2.43
C HIS A 39 -15.53 -13.22 3.88
N ASP A 40 -16.11 -14.39 4.12
CA ASP A 40 -16.53 -14.86 5.45
C ASP A 40 -15.35 -15.03 6.44
N ARG A 41 -14.11 -15.06 5.96
CA ARG A 41 -12.91 -15.10 6.81
C ARG A 41 -12.37 -13.70 7.12
N SER A 42 -12.92 -12.67 6.51
CA SER A 42 -12.58 -11.28 6.76
C SER A 42 -13.64 -10.62 7.64
N ASN A 43 -13.27 -9.58 8.34
CA ASN A 43 -14.20 -8.82 9.19
C ASN A 43 -14.32 -7.34 8.76
N GLY A 44 -13.78 -6.97 7.63
CA GLY A 44 -13.83 -5.60 7.13
C GLY A 44 -12.96 -4.59 7.87
N LEU A 45 -12.15 -5.02 8.85
CA LEU A 45 -11.26 -4.12 9.61
C LEU A 45 -9.94 -3.82 8.89
N GLY A 46 -9.72 -4.42 7.73
CA GLY A 46 -8.59 -4.10 6.88
C GLY A 46 -8.41 -5.10 5.74
N GLY A 47 -8.06 -4.59 4.59
CA GLY A 47 -7.68 -5.32 3.40
C GLY A 47 -6.44 -4.73 2.76
N GLY A 48 -5.73 -5.53 2.00
CA GLY A 48 -4.56 -5.07 1.27
C GLY A 48 -4.16 -5.97 0.12
N PHE A 49 -3.47 -5.35 -0.82
CA PHE A 49 -2.95 -6.00 -2.02
C PHE A 49 -1.51 -5.58 -2.25
N ALA A 50 -0.72 -6.45 -2.85
CA ALA A 50 0.54 -6.09 -3.46
C ALA A 50 0.56 -6.60 -4.90
N GLY A 51 0.86 -5.71 -5.84
CA GLY A 51 1.02 -6.00 -7.25
C GLY A 51 2.47 -5.82 -7.67
N TYR A 52 3.00 -6.76 -8.44
CA TYR A 52 4.35 -6.74 -8.98
C TYR A 52 4.29 -6.68 -10.51
N GLY A 53 5.09 -5.80 -11.11
CA GLY A 53 5.04 -5.52 -12.54
C GLY A 53 3.99 -4.48 -12.94
N ILE A 54 3.41 -3.78 -11.98
CA ILE A 54 2.27 -2.87 -12.19
C ILE A 54 2.67 -1.47 -12.70
N TYR A 55 3.97 -1.17 -12.72
CA TYR A 55 4.51 0.11 -13.19
C TYR A 55 5.59 -0.09 -14.28
N PRO A 56 5.25 -0.65 -15.45
CA PRO A 56 6.25 -1.00 -16.47
C PRO A 56 7.04 0.20 -16.99
N GLU A 57 6.40 1.37 -17.09
CA GLU A 57 7.06 2.60 -17.54
C GLU A 57 8.08 3.13 -16.52
N TYR A 58 7.86 2.82 -15.23
CA TYR A 58 8.71 3.25 -14.10
C TYR A 58 9.41 2.06 -13.44
N LYS A 59 9.62 0.94 -14.17
CA LYS A 59 10.12 -0.32 -13.59
C LYS A 59 11.49 -0.22 -12.92
N ASN A 60 12.30 0.75 -13.30
CA ASN A 60 13.64 0.96 -12.76
C ASN A 60 13.67 1.93 -11.56
N HIS A 61 12.56 2.65 -11.30
CA HIS A 61 12.43 3.63 -10.23
C HIS A 61 11.75 3.03 -9.00
N TYR A 62 12.05 3.54 -7.82
CA TYR A 62 11.33 3.17 -6.60
C TYR A 62 9.96 3.84 -6.60
N ALA A 63 8.91 3.04 -6.44
CA ALA A 63 7.54 3.52 -6.32
C ALA A 63 7.17 3.67 -4.84
N PHE A 64 7.20 4.89 -4.32
CA PHE A 64 6.76 5.17 -2.96
C PHE A 64 5.26 5.45 -2.95
N HIS A 65 4.50 4.67 -2.19
CA HIS A 65 3.14 5.02 -1.82
C HIS A 65 3.15 5.58 -0.40
N ILE A 66 2.65 6.79 -0.24
CA ILE A 66 2.72 7.50 1.03
C ILE A 66 1.33 7.98 1.43
N PHE A 67 0.92 7.64 2.64
CA PHE A 67 -0.23 8.23 3.30
C PHE A 67 0.15 9.52 4.00
N TYR A 68 -0.75 10.51 3.96
CA TYR A 68 -0.59 11.77 4.64
C TYR A 68 -1.84 12.12 5.45
N ASP A 69 -1.64 12.66 6.64
CA ASP A 69 -2.72 13.19 7.46
C ASP A 69 -3.18 14.58 6.97
N SER A 70 -2.28 15.34 6.34
CA SER A 70 -2.59 16.66 5.80
C SER A 70 -1.67 17.07 4.65
N ASN A 71 -2.03 18.15 3.94
CA ASN A 71 -1.18 18.70 2.89
C ASN A 71 0.12 19.30 3.44
N GLU A 72 0.12 19.86 4.64
CA GLU A 72 1.32 20.41 5.29
C GLU A 72 2.34 19.31 5.57
N VAL A 73 1.86 18.12 5.98
CA VAL A 73 2.72 16.94 6.18
C VAL A 73 3.28 16.46 4.84
N ARG A 74 2.47 16.48 3.78
CA ARG A 74 2.93 16.15 2.43
C ARG A 74 4.08 17.09 2.01
N GLU A 75 3.91 18.41 2.14
CA GLU A 75 4.94 19.39 1.78
C GLU A 75 6.24 19.18 2.55
N LYS A 76 6.16 18.85 3.85
CA LYS A 76 7.35 18.51 4.65
C LYS A 76 8.05 17.25 4.11
N THR A 77 7.26 16.25 3.71
CA THR A 77 7.81 15.01 3.16
C THR A 77 8.41 15.23 1.79
N GLU A 78 7.77 16.03 0.93
CA GLU A 78 8.31 16.39 -0.39
C GLU A 78 9.66 17.11 -0.27
N LYS A 79 9.81 18.03 0.69
CA LYS A 79 11.12 18.66 0.99
C LYS A 79 12.17 17.65 1.47
N PHE A 80 11.77 16.58 2.14
CA PHE A 80 12.67 15.48 2.49
C PHE A 80 13.04 14.68 1.24
N LEU A 81 12.04 14.32 0.41
CA LEU A 81 12.29 13.59 -0.84
C LEU A 81 13.23 14.36 -1.75
N ASP A 82 13.02 15.65 -1.97
CA ASP A 82 13.86 16.49 -2.82
C ASP A 82 15.32 16.57 -2.36
N ARG A 83 15.59 16.41 -1.07
CA ARG A 83 16.96 16.39 -0.54
C ARG A 83 17.68 15.06 -0.75
N HIS A 84 16.92 13.97 -0.85
CA HIS A 84 17.46 12.60 -0.85
C HIS A 84 17.31 11.88 -2.18
N PHE A 85 16.36 12.31 -3.01
CA PHE A 85 15.97 11.62 -4.24
C PHE A 85 15.82 12.61 -5.39
N ASP A 86 15.95 12.11 -6.59
CA ASP A 86 15.45 12.73 -7.80
C ASP A 86 14.03 12.22 -8.03
N VAL A 87 13.05 13.12 -7.98
CA VAL A 87 11.63 12.78 -8.18
C VAL A 87 11.34 12.78 -9.68
N ILE A 88 11.11 11.60 -10.24
CA ILE A 88 10.87 11.39 -11.67
C ILE A 88 9.43 11.71 -12.04
N ASN A 89 8.49 11.28 -11.21
CA ASN A 89 7.06 11.55 -11.38
C ASN A 89 6.36 11.49 -10.01
N LEU A 90 5.27 12.23 -9.88
CA LEU A 90 4.40 12.18 -8.71
C LEU A 90 2.93 12.32 -9.11
N SER A 91 2.05 11.63 -8.43
CA SER A 91 0.62 11.70 -8.67
C SER A 91 -0.17 11.22 -7.45
N ARG A 92 -1.42 11.68 -7.32
CA ARG A 92 -2.35 10.99 -6.41
C ARG A 92 -2.61 9.58 -6.95
N ILE A 93 -2.71 8.59 -6.06
CA ILE A 93 -3.15 7.26 -6.47
C ILE A 93 -4.62 7.38 -6.87
N PRO A 94 -5.01 6.94 -8.09
CA PRO A 94 -6.41 6.95 -8.51
C PRO A 94 -7.27 6.11 -7.59
N ILE A 95 -8.43 6.65 -7.21
CA ILE A 95 -9.38 5.96 -6.35
C ILE A 95 -10.79 6.03 -6.97
N ARG A 96 -11.61 5.05 -6.62
CA ARG A 96 -13.07 5.05 -6.83
C ARG A 96 -13.73 5.22 -5.48
N ARG A 97 -14.38 6.36 -5.25
CA ARG A 97 -15.06 6.62 -3.97
C ARG A 97 -16.20 5.63 -3.76
N THR A 98 -16.24 5.06 -2.56
CA THR A 98 -17.28 4.13 -2.14
C THR A 98 -17.65 4.40 -0.68
N PRO A 99 -18.94 4.32 -0.29
CA PRO A 99 -19.36 4.49 1.09
C PRO A 99 -18.81 3.39 2.02
N LYS A 100 -18.28 2.32 1.46
CA LYS A 100 -17.71 1.19 2.20
C LYS A 100 -16.30 1.49 2.74
N ILE A 101 -15.60 2.46 2.16
CA ILE A 101 -14.31 2.96 2.66
C ILE A 101 -14.55 4.36 3.24
N THR A 102 -14.77 4.42 4.54
CA THR A 102 -15.24 5.63 5.23
C THR A 102 -14.11 6.60 5.63
N ASN A 103 -12.89 6.15 5.63
CA ASN A 103 -11.72 6.92 6.06
C ASN A 103 -10.72 7.04 4.91
N GLU A 104 -11.12 7.83 3.88
CA GLU A 104 -10.30 8.06 2.68
C GLU A 104 -9.01 8.79 3.07
N PRO A 105 -7.85 8.13 2.99
CA PRO A 105 -6.59 8.78 3.28
C PRO A 105 -6.11 9.63 2.10
N LEU A 106 -5.33 10.66 2.39
CA LEU A 106 -4.60 11.40 1.37
C LEU A 106 -3.41 10.57 0.91
N ILE A 107 -3.49 9.97 -0.28
CA ILE A 107 -2.49 9.03 -0.78
C ILE A 107 -1.81 9.57 -2.02
N TRP A 108 -0.49 9.59 -2.00
CA TRP A 108 0.33 9.98 -3.14
C TRP A 108 1.32 8.88 -3.51
N ARG A 109 1.62 8.79 -4.78
CA ARG A 109 2.65 7.94 -5.36
C ARG A 109 3.74 8.82 -5.93
N TYR A 110 5.00 8.45 -5.62
CA TYR A 110 6.20 9.08 -6.13
C TYR A 110 7.06 8.01 -6.79
N PHE A 111 7.55 8.29 -7.99
CA PHE A 111 8.61 7.51 -8.61
C PHE A 111 9.90 8.26 -8.39
N VAL A 112 10.85 7.62 -7.71
CA VAL A 112 12.05 8.29 -7.22
C VAL A 112 13.30 7.46 -7.43
N ASP A 113 14.42 8.14 -7.64
CA ASP A 113 15.76 7.56 -7.62
C ASP A 113 16.59 8.20 -6.51
N PRO A 114 17.30 7.43 -5.68
CA PRO A 114 18.16 8.02 -4.68
C PRO A 114 19.34 8.74 -5.33
N ARG A 115 19.66 9.97 -4.85
CA ARG A 115 20.75 10.77 -5.40
C ARG A 115 22.10 10.09 -5.20
N PRO A 116 22.91 9.87 -6.25
CA PRO A 116 24.21 9.18 -6.14
C PRO A 116 25.14 9.80 -5.10
N THR A 117 25.15 11.14 -4.99
CA THR A 117 25.96 11.85 -3.99
C THR A 117 25.57 11.51 -2.56
N LYS A 118 24.29 11.25 -2.31
CA LYS A 118 23.77 10.86 -0.99
C LYS A 118 24.08 9.40 -0.65
N ILE A 119 24.02 8.52 -1.63
CA ILE A 119 24.45 7.12 -1.46
C ILE A 119 25.94 7.10 -1.12
N ALA A 120 26.78 7.76 -1.94
CA ALA A 120 28.23 7.79 -1.73
C ALA A 120 28.62 8.32 -0.34
N SER A 121 27.96 9.40 0.13
CA SER A 121 28.23 9.98 1.45
C SER A 121 27.74 9.14 2.62
N SER A 122 26.81 8.22 2.39
CA SER A 122 26.20 7.38 3.43
C SER A 122 26.99 6.12 3.70
N GLN A 123 27.88 5.69 2.81
CA GLN A 123 28.57 4.39 2.84
C GLN A 123 27.64 3.17 2.82
N LEU A 124 26.41 3.33 2.32
CA LEU A 124 25.40 2.29 2.20
C LEU A 124 25.24 1.86 0.75
N ASP A 125 24.72 0.66 0.53
CA ASP A 125 24.18 0.34 -0.79
C ASP A 125 22.85 1.07 -1.07
N GLU A 126 22.45 1.08 -2.33
CA GLU A 126 21.24 1.79 -2.77
C GLU A 126 19.98 1.35 -2.02
N LYS A 127 19.81 0.03 -1.84
CA LYS A 127 18.60 -0.53 -1.20
C LYS A 127 18.54 -0.18 0.28
N GLU A 128 19.68 -0.29 0.96
CA GLU A 128 19.77 0.05 2.37
C GLU A 128 19.55 1.55 2.59
N TYR A 129 20.12 2.40 1.71
CA TYR A 129 19.91 3.84 1.76
C TYR A 129 18.42 4.18 1.64
N VAL A 130 17.74 3.61 0.64
CA VAL A 130 16.30 3.81 0.44
C VAL A 130 15.50 3.32 1.64
N ALA A 131 15.79 2.13 2.18
CA ALA A 131 15.14 1.60 3.36
C ALA A 131 15.30 2.52 4.59
N ARG A 132 16.50 3.08 4.81
CA ARG A 132 16.74 4.06 5.89
C ARG A 132 15.98 5.36 5.69
N CYS A 133 15.85 5.85 4.45
CA CYS A 133 15.03 7.01 4.16
C CYS A 133 13.54 6.76 4.46
N VAL A 134 13.03 5.58 4.10
CA VAL A 134 11.65 5.16 4.44
C VAL A 134 11.45 5.12 5.95
N ILE A 135 12.38 4.52 6.69
CA ILE A 135 12.32 4.48 8.16
C ILE A 135 12.33 5.88 8.77
N LYS A 136 13.17 6.79 8.24
CA LYS A 136 13.21 8.19 8.69
C LYS A 136 11.89 8.90 8.44
N ILE A 137 11.31 8.79 7.24
CA ILE A 137 10.01 9.40 6.96
C ILE A 137 8.98 8.89 7.97
N ASN A 138 8.90 7.56 8.16
CA ASN A 138 7.89 6.94 9.01
C ASN A 138 8.05 7.26 10.51
N ASN A 139 9.26 7.56 10.97
CA ASN A 139 9.54 7.82 12.38
C ASN A 139 9.63 9.31 12.72
N GLU A 140 10.15 10.13 11.80
CA GLU A 140 10.49 11.52 12.08
C GLU A 140 9.47 12.52 11.51
N ILE A 141 8.69 12.13 10.49
CA ILE A 141 7.65 12.99 9.91
C ILE A 141 6.29 12.49 10.38
N ASN A 142 5.84 13.01 11.52
CA ASN A 142 4.54 12.64 12.07
C ASN A 142 3.42 12.95 11.08
N GLY A 143 2.56 11.96 10.81
CA GLY A 143 1.47 12.07 9.84
C GLY A 143 1.83 11.64 8.40
N ALA A 144 3.10 11.28 8.13
CA ALA A 144 3.50 10.66 6.88
C ALA A 144 3.85 9.19 7.11
N TYR A 145 3.40 8.32 6.20
CA TYR A 145 3.69 6.89 6.27
C TYR A 145 3.91 6.30 4.89
N VAL A 146 5.14 5.93 4.59
CA VAL A 146 5.50 5.15 3.40
C VAL A 146 5.15 3.69 3.66
N PHE A 147 4.22 3.15 2.91
CA PHE A 147 3.76 1.77 3.05
C PHE A 147 4.08 0.88 1.84
N SER A 148 4.66 1.46 0.80
CA SER A 148 5.22 0.79 -0.36
C SER A 148 6.43 1.56 -0.86
N SER A 149 7.53 0.86 -1.20
CA SER A 149 8.78 1.48 -1.63
C SER A 149 9.65 0.59 -2.53
N GLY A 150 9.03 -0.35 -3.25
CA GLY A 150 9.75 -1.23 -4.18
C GLY A 150 9.82 -0.71 -5.61
N LYS A 151 10.68 -1.31 -6.44
CA LYS A 151 10.72 -1.06 -7.89
C LYS A 151 9.67 -1.89 -8.60
N ASN A 152 8.95 -1.28 -9.55
CA ASN A 152 7.90 -1.92 -10.35
C ASN A 152 6.85 -2.69 -9.53
N MET A 153 6.55 -2.19 -8.33
CA MET A 153 5.55 -2.79 -7.46
C MET A 153 4.78 -1.72 -6.68
N GLY A 154 3.62 -2.08 -6.18
CA GLY A 154 2.84 -1.24 -5.30
C GLY A 154 2.05 -2.05 -4.30
N VAL A 155 1.92 -1.52 -3.09
CA VAL A 155 1.04 -2.03 -2.03
C VAL A 155 -0.16 -1.10 -1.92
N PHE A 156 -1.34 -1.68 -1.73
CA PHE A 156 -2.60 -0.95 -1.57
C PHE A 156 -3.26 -1.44 -0.28
N LYS A 157 -3.63 -0.53 0.61
CA LYS A 157 -4.20 -0.85 1.93
C LYS A 157 -5.30 0.14 2.29
N ALA A 158 -6.39 -0.37 2.85
CA ALA A 158 -7.43 0.46 3.47
C ALA A 158 -8.19 -0.32 4.55
N VAL A 159 -9.01 0.39 5.32
CA VAL A 159 -9.98 -0.22 6.23
C VAL A 159 -11.22 -0.57 5.42
N GLY A 160 -11.55 -1.84 5.34
CA GLY A 160 -12.65 -2.39 4.57
C GLY A 160 -12.44 -3.88 4.27
N TYR A 161 -13.43 -4.49 3.65
CA TYR A 161 -13.25 -5.84 3.08
C TYR A 161 -12.27 -5.78 1.91
N PRO A 162 -11.48 -6.85 1.66
CA PRO A 162 -10.49 -6.84 0.57
C PRO A 162 -11.08 -6.45 -0.79
N GLU A 163 -12.23 -6.98 -1.16
CA GLU A 163 -12.89 -6.66 -2.43
C GLU A 163 -13.26 -5.18 -2.54
N ASP A 164 -13.71 -4.56 -1.44
CA ASP A 164 -14.03 -3.13 -1.40
C ASP A 164 -12.75 -2.27 -1.49
N VAL A 165 -11.65 -2.74 -0.90
CA VAL A 165 -10.33 -2.10 -1.03
C VAL A 165 -9.80 -2.20 -2.45
N GLY A 166 -9.99 -3.35 -3.11
CA GLY A 166 -9.61 -3.55 -4.51
C GLY A 166 -10.37 -2.63 -5.46
N ASP A 167 -11.67 -2.48 -5.26
CA ASP A 167 -12.52 -1.55 -6.02
C ASP A 167 -12.14 -0.09 -5.76
N PHE A 168 -11.93 0.27 -4.49
CA PHE A 168 -11.51 1.62 -4.10
C PHE A 168 -10.23 2.06 -4.81
N TYR A 169 -9.21 1.20 -4.90
CA TYR A 169 -7.95 1.50 -5.57
C TYR A 169 -7.97 1.24 -7.08
N ARG A 170 -9.12 0.90 -7.65
CA ARG A 170 -9.28 0.66 -9.09
C ARG A 170 -8.28 -0.40 -9.59
N LEU A 171 -8.13 -1.51 -8.85
CA LEU A 171 -7.15 -2.53 -9.20
C LEU A 171 -7.45 -3.20 -10.55
N ASP A 172 -8.68 -3.09 -11.04
CA ASP A 172 -9.11 -3.44 -12.40
C ASP A 172 -8.41 -2.65 -13.51
N GLU A 173 -7.72 -1.55 -13.19
CA GLU A 173 -6.93 -0.74 -14.14
C GLU A 173 -5.45 -1.07 -14.12
N TYR A 174 -5.01 -1.95 -13.22
CA TYR A 174 -3.62 -2.39 -13.14
C TYR A 174 -3.45 -3.80 -13.68
N GLU A 175 -2.30 -4.03 -14.29
CA GLU A 175 -1.87 -5.35 -14.69
C GLU A 175 -0.50 -5.66 -14.08
N GLY A 176 -0.31 -6.88 -13.56
CA GLY A 176 0.92 -7.31 -12.93
C GLY A 176 1.20 -8.79 -13.18
N TYR A 177 2.46 -9.19 -13.12
CA TYR A 177 2.84 -10.60 -13.28
C TYR A 177 2.69 -11.42 -11.98
N ALA A 178 2.61 -10.75 -10.83
CA ALA A 178 2.31 -11.41 -9.56
C ALA A 178 1.44 -10.50 -8.70
N TRP A 179 0.52 -11.11 -7.96
CA TRP A 179 -0.39 -10.45 -7.06
C TRP A 179 -0.52 -11.21 -5.76
N THR A 180 -0.63 -10.50 -4.67
CA THR A 180 -1.03 -11.05 -3.37
C THR A 180 -2.13 -10.20 -2.77
N ALA A 181 -3.05 -10.83 -2.04
CA ALA A 181 -4.14 -10.20 -1.33
C ALA A 181 -4.23 -10.73 0.10
N HIS A 182 -4.60 -9.87 1.02
CA HIS A 182 -4.77 -10.19 2.42
C HIS A 182 -6.01 -9.52 2.99
N GLY A 183 -6.92 -10.33 3.54
CA GLY A 183 -8.01 -9.89 4.40
C GLY A 183 -7.60 -10.04 5.85
N ARG A 184 -7.47 -8.93 6.57
CA ARG A 184 -6.93 -8.92 7.93
C ARG A 184 -8.02 -8.89 8.98
N TYR A 185 -7.85 -9.75 9.98
CA TYR A 185 -8.45 -9.62 11.30
C TYR A 185 -7.37 -9.14 12.29
N PRO A 186 -7.38 -7.88 12.75
CA PRO A 186 -6.47 -7.47 13.82
C PRO A 186 -6.93 -8.11 15.13
N THR A 187 -6.13 -9.04 15.65
CA THR A 187 -6.41 -9.66 16.95
C THR A 187 -5.92 -8.82 18.12
N ASN A 188 -4.80 -8.12 17.97
CA ASN A 188 -4.13 -7.43 19.08
C ASN A 188 -3.65 -6.01 18.73
N THR A 189 -3.91 -5.50 17.53
CA THR A 189 -3.51 -4.15 17.15
C THR A 189 -4.74 -3.34 16.77
N PRO A 190 -4.92 -2.14 17.34
CA PRO A 190 -5.93 -1.22 16.82
C PRO A 190 -5.67 -1.05 15.32
N GLY A 191 -6.71 -1.16 14.52
CA GLY A 191 -6.63 -0.89 13.10
C GLY A 191 -6.11 0.52 12.86
N TRP A 192 -6.33 1.06 11.69
CA TRP A 192 -5.88 2.36 11.19
C TRP A 192 -5.93 3.58 12.16
N ARG A 193 -6.60 3.49 13.35
CA ARG A 193 -6.67 4.53 14.38
C ARG A 193 -5.32 5.03 14.92
N ARG A 194 -4.20 4.39 14.54
CA ARG A 194 -2.88 4.80 15.02
C ARG A 194 -2.39 6.13 14.41
N PHE A 195 -3.07 6.65 13.41
CA PHE A 195 -2.76 7.95 12.79
C PHE A 195 -3.56 9.12 13.37
N ARG A 196 -4.52 8.87 14.26
CA ARG A 196 -5.11 9.91 15.10
C ARG A 196 -4.57 9.74 16.51
N ARG A 197 -3.48 10.43 16.83
CA ARG A 197 -3.24 10.86 18.21
C ARG A 197 -4.02 12.16 18.37
N GLU A 198 -5.07 12.10 19.18
CA GLU A 198 -5.61 13.27 19.83
C GLU A 198 -4.55 13.89 20.73
#